data_96a5f55f3e23563690388fc8593d41b3
#
_entry.id   96a5f55f3e23563690388fc8593d41b3
#
_cell.length_a   1.000
_cell.length_b   1.000
_cell.length_c   1.000
_cell.angle_alpha   90.00
_cell.angle_beta   90.00
_cell.angle_gamma   90.00
#
_symmetry.space_group_name_H-M   'P 1'
#
loop_
_entity.id
_entity.type
_entity.pdbx_description
1 polymer ?
#
loop_
_entity_poly.entity_id
_entity_poly.type
_entity_poly.pdbx_seq_one_letter_code
_entity_poly.pdbx_strand_id
1 'polypeptide(L)'
;MKFIKFALFSIVIICLLTQCETYNNSIQKPNIVIIMSDDMGFSDLSCYGGEIPTPNIDNLAMNGLRFTQFYNTARCCPTRASLLTGLYSHQAGIGSMVSDRGTPAFKGDLSKNAVTIAEVLKMVGYSTYLSGKWHITPYDDSPSGIENPDKTNWPIQRGFDKFFGMISGAGSFFDPRSLAIDNEYIPPSKDFYFTDNVSENAVKFINQNPKGDPFFMYVSYTAPHWPLHALPEDILKYKGKYDKGWDKVRNERIVRMREMGLIKKEWELSPRDTNVKDWESEIEDREWEIRNMEVYAAMIDRMDYGIGEIVKKLKEDGIYENTLIFYLQDNGACSEELDWISDREELNEIQDPMDPMELQTQMIPLKTREGFPVKIMKKSMAGGAESYSAYGPSWANASNTPFREYKHFVHEGGIASPLIVHWPNSIKEKGDFRDEPSHLIDIMATCIEVSGASYPEKYNGNQIIPIEGLSLTPVFENKSLKREALYWEHDGNRAVRMGKWKLVSKAIKNNWSAWDKVDNLETDQWELFDMEKDRTELNNLSKEYPEQVKKMALMWDSWAKKTGALPRPN
;
A
#
# COMPACT_ATOMS: atom_id res chain seq x y z
N MET A 1 -9.99 59.52 61.70
CA MET A 1 -9.82 58.03 61.65
C MET A 1 -10.84 57.37 60.74
N LYS A 2 -11.09 57.86 59.53
CA LYS A 2 -12.03 57.26 58.57
C LYS A 2 -11.50 57.18 57.13
N PHE A 3 -10.23 57.46 56.88
CA PHE A 3 -9.65 57.46 55.52
C PHE A 3 -8.65 56.31 55.23
N ILE A 4 -8.35 55.47 56.22
CA ILE A 4 -7.33 54.38 56.04
C ILE A 4 -7.94 53.02 55.72
N LYS A 5 -9.29 52.85 55.81
CA LYS A 5 -9.96 51.56 55.55
C LYS A 5 -10.36 51.35 54.11
N PHE A 6 -10.28 52.32 53.22
CA PHE A 6 -10.68 52.19 51.81
C PHE A 6 -9.52 51.84 50.86
N ALA A 7 -8.27 52.09 51.28
CA ALA A 7 -7.09 51.81 50.42
C ALA A 7 -6.62 50.34 50.45
N LEU A 8 -6.98 49.57 51.48
CA LEU A 8 -6.61 48.14 51.59
C LEU A 8 -7.54 47.19 50.87
N PHE A 9 -8.79 47.60 50.53
CA PHE A 9 -9.70 46.74 49.83
C PHE A 9 -9.56 46.80 48.31
N SER A 10 -8.96 47.85 47.76
CA SER A 10 -8.71 48.04 46.33
C SER A 10 -7.46 47.32 45.83
N ILE A 11 -6.51 46.97 46.71
CA ILE A 11 -5.25 46.26 46.32
C ILE A 11 -5.47 44.74 46.25
N VAL A 12 -6.43 44.19 46.99
CA VAL A 12 -6.70 42.74 46.97
C VAL A 12 -7.50 42.33 45.72
N ILE A 13 -8.27 43.26 45.11
CA ILE A 13 -9.04 42.97 43.88
C ILE A 13 -8.18 43.05 42.62
N ILE A 14 -7.06 43.78 42.65
CA ILE A 14 -6.17 43.91 41.48
C ILE A 14 -5.22 42.68 41.34
N CYS A 15 -4.96 41.93 42.41
CA CYS A 15 -4.13 40.72 42.36
C CYS A 15 -4.89 39.44 41.91
N LEU A 16 -6.19 39.51 41.75
CA LEU A 16 -7.04 38.37 41.31
C LEU A 16 -7.38 38.36 39.81
N LEU A 17 -6.90 39.36 39.05
CA LEU A 17 -7.21 39.49 37.62
C LEU A 17 -5.97 39.31 36.69
N THR A 18 -4.82 38.82 37.18
CA THR A 18 -3.66 38.60 36.33
C THR A 18 -3.17 37.15 36.30
N GLN A 19 -4.04 36.17 36.52
CA GLN A 19 -3.84 34.83 35.95
C GLN A 19 -4.56 34.74 34.61
N CYS A 20 -4.18 35.56 33.67
CA CYS A 20 -4.34 35.26 32.26
C CYS A 20 -3.31 34.15 31.97
N GLU A 21 -3.69 32.91 32.19
CA GLU A 21 -3.00 31.81 31.54
C GLU A 21 -3.02 32.14 30.05
N THR A 22 -1.86 32.57 29.55
CA THR A 22 -1.61 32.49 28.11
C THR A 22 -1.72 31.00 27.77
N TYR A 23 -2.93 30.60 27.36
CA TYR A 23 -3.13 29.40 26.62
C TYR A 23 -2.28 29.55 25.36
N ASN A 24 -1.04 29.12 25.46
CA ASN A 24 -0.22 28.87 24.29
C ASN A 24 -0.98 27.76 23.53
N ASN A 25 -1.85 28.18 22.64
CA ASN A 25 -2.40 27.34 21.58
C ASN A 25 -1.23 26.99 20.63
N SER A 26 -0.21 26.32 21.15
CA SER A 26 0.68 25.55 20.28
C SER A 26 -0.21 24.48 19.69
N ILE A 27 -0.53 24.62 18.40
CA ILE A 27 -1.24 23.59 17.64
C ILE A 27 -0.50 22.29 17.92
N GLN A 28 -1.12 21.41 18.69
CA GLN A 28 -0.51 20.13 19.03
C GLN A 28 -0.31 19.35 17.73
N LYS A 29 0.94 18.98 17.44
CA LYS A 29 1.28 18.18 16.27
C LYS A 29 0.42 16.90 16.24
N PRO A 30 -0.18 16.53 15.12
CA PRO A 30 -0.98 15.29 15.04
C PRO A 30 -0.07 14.07 15.09
N ASN A 31 -0.57 12.96 15.63
CA ASN A 31 0.00 11.67 15.29
C ASN A 31 -0.32 11.37 13.83
N ILE A 32 0.54 10.61 13.17
CA ILE A 32 0.38 10.23 11.76
C ILE A 32 0.50 8.71 11.66
N VAL A 33 -0.55 8.08 11.13
CA VAL A 33 -0.59 6.63 10.91
C VAL A 33 -0.86 6.38 9.43
N ILE A 34 0.03 5.65 8.78
CA ILE A 34 -0.19 5.15 7.41
C ILE A 34 -0.43 3.65 7.50
N ILE A 35 -1.56 3.19 7.02
CA ILE A 35 -1.95 1.78 6.94
C ILE A 35 -1.98 1.38 5.47
N MET A 36 -1.20 0.36 5.09
CA MET A 36 -1.14 -0.12 3.72
C MET A 36 -1.45 -1.61 3.67
N SER A 37 -2.36 -2.01 2.77
CA SER A 37 -2.57 -3.40 2.35
C SER A 37 -1.76 -3.73 1.10
N ASP A 38 -1.56 -5.02 0.81
CA ASP A 38 -0.72 -5.56 -0.25
C ASP A 38 -1.58 -6.39 -1.22
N ASP A 39 -1.51 -6.09 -2.53
CA ASP A 39 -2.19 -6.81 -3.60
C ASP A 39 -3.73 -6.79 -3.55
N MET A 40 -4.36 -5.77 -2.96
CA MET A 40 -5.81 -5.60 -2.97
C MET A 40 -6.32 -4.90 -4.23
N GLY A 41 -7.46 -5.38 -4.75
CA GLY A 41 -8.15 -4.72 -5.86
C GLY A 41 -8.94 -3.49 -5.42
N PHE A 42 -9.21 -2.59 -6.39
CA PHE A 42 -9.91 -1.32 -6.16
C PHE A 42 -11.26 -1.47 -5.46
N SER A 43 -12.01 -2.54 -5.78
CA SER A 43 -13.36 -2.75 -5.28
C SER A 43 -13.49 -3.79 -4.16
N ASP A 44 -12.41 -4.22 -3.52
CA ASP A 44 -12.48 -5.25 -2.47
C ASP A 44 -13.05 -4.74 -1.15
N LEU A 45 -12.82 -3.46 -0.81
CA LEU A 45 -13.40 -2.86 0.38
C LEU A 45 -14.91 -2.62 0.23
N SER A 46 -15.69 -2.88 1.28
CA SER A 46 -17.13 -2.62 1.26
C SER A 46 -17.48 -1.16 1.02
N CYS A 47 -16.70 -0.20 1.56
CA CYS A 47 -16.88 1.23 1.28
C CYS A 47 -16.45 1.67 -0.15
N TYR A 48 -15.92 0.75 -0.95
CA TYR A 48 -15.64 0.91 -2.39
C TYR A 48 -16.42 -0.09 -3.26
N GLY A 49 -17.47 -0.73 -2.74
CA GLY A 49 -18.41 -1.57 -3.48
C GLY A 49 -18.18 -3.07 -3.34
N GLY A 50 -17.20 -3.51 -2.56
CA GLY A 50 -16.92 -4.91 -2.24
C GLY A 50 -18.04 -5.59 -1.44
N GLU A 51 -18.05 -6.90 -1.45
CA GLU A 51 -18.92 -7.73 -0.61
C GLU A 51 -18.24 -8.23 0.66
N ILE A 52 -16.92 -8.02 0.77
CA ILE A 52 -16.13 -8.40 1.94
C ILE A 52 -16.38 -7.36 3.03
N PRO A 53 -16.93 -7.74 4.20
CA PRO A 53 -17.15 -6.78 5.29
C PRO A 53 -15.82 -6.23 5.82
N THR A 54 -15.70 -4.90 5.84
CA THR A 54 -14.53 -4.19 6.38
C THR A 54 -14.98 -3.08 7.34
N PRO A 55 -15.70 -3.43 8.44
CA PRO A 55 -16.41 -2.45 9.27
C PRO A 55 -15.49 -1.41 9.93
N ASN A 56 -14.23 -1.74 10.22
CA ASN A 56 -13.28 -0.81 10.83
C ASN A 56 -12.72 0.18 9.80
N ILE A 57 -12.36 -0.29 8.62
CA ILE A 57 -11.93 0.56 7.49
C ILE A 57 -13.12 1.40 7.01
N ASP A 58 -14.32 0.83 6.92
CA ASP A 58 -15.54 1.57 6.56
C ASP A 58 -15.86 2.69 7.56
N ASN A 59 -15.62 2.45 8.85
CA ASN A 59 -15.80 3.49 9.86
C ASN A 59 -14.83 4.66 9.65
N LEU A 60 -13.57 4.39 9.32
CA LEU A 60 -12.61 5.43 8.95
C LEU A 60 -13.07 6.19 7.70
N ALA A 61 -13.55 5.48 6.69
CA ALA A 61 -14.05 6.04 5.43
C ALA A 61 -15.28 6.94 5.64
N MET A 62 -16.27 6.45 6.38
CA MET A 62 -17.54 7.17 6.63
C MET A 62 -17.39 8.35 7.59
N ASN A 63 -16.33 8.39 8.40
CA ASN A 63 -15.99 9.52 9.27
C ASN A 63 -14.78 10.32 8.77
N GLY A 64 -14.33 10.07 7.55
CA GLY A 64 -13.23 10.72 6.86
C GLY A 64 -13.55 11.01 5.40
N LEU A 65 -12.55 11.00 4.54
CA LEU A 65 -12.66 11.25 3.11
C LEU A 65 -12.26 9.99 2.32
N ARG A 66 -12.96 9.75 1.21
CA ARG A 66 -12.66 8.67 0.27
C ARG A 66 -12.18 9.25 -1.06
N PHE A 67 -10.96 8.94 -1.45
CA PHE A 67 -10.41 9.39 -2.73
C PHE A 67 -10.76 8.37 -3.81
N THR A 68 -11.30 8.86 -4.93
CA THR A 68 -11.68 8.02 -6.06
C THR A 68 -10.57 7.93 -7.12
N GLN A 69 -9.65 8.88 -7.15
CA GLN A 69 -8.55 9.00 -8.12
C GLN A 69 -7.19 9.12 -7.40
N PHE A 70 -6.89 8.18 -6.52
CA PHE A 70 -5.57 8.07 -5.90
C PHE A 70 -4.75 6.99 -6.60
N TYR A 71 -3.47 7.25 -6.82
CA TYR A 71 -2.62 6.43 -7.66
C TYR A 71 -1.37 5.94 -6.94
N ASN A 72 -1.03 4.66 -7.17
CA ASN A 72 0.21 4.00 -6.79
C ASN A 72 1.15 3.84 -8.00
N THR A 73 2.21 3.02 -7.90
CA THR A 73 3.20 2.78 -8.96
C THR A 73 3.13 1.38 -9.58
N ALA A 74 1.98 0.73 -9.53
CA ALA A 74 1.69 -0.59 -10.09
C ALA A 74 2.46 -1.78 -9.48
N ARG A 75 3.34 -1.58 -8.51
CA ARG A 75 4.15 -2.64 -7.89
C ARG A 75 4.55 -2.29 -6.45
N CYS A 76 4.67 -3.32 -5.60
CA CYS A 76 4.92 -3.18 -4.18
C CYS A 76 6.21 -2.39 -3.82
N CYS A 77 7.40 -2.78 -4.34
CA CYS A 77 8.65 -2.09 -4.00
C CYS A 77 8.66 -0.63 -4.46
N PRO A 78 8.35 -0.31 -5.74
CA PRO A 78 8.28 1.06 -6.23
C PRO A 78 7.28 1.91 -5.45
N THR A 79 6.12 1.36 -5.12
CA THR A 79 5.09 2.05 -4.32
C THR A 79 5.59 2.41 -2.93
N ARG A 80 6.20 1.45 -2.22
CA ARG A 80 6.73 1.68 -0.86
C ARG A 80 7.84 2.72 -0.87
N ALA A 81 8.73 2.68 -1.87
CA ALA A 81 9.77 3.68 -2.05
C ALA A 81 9.19 5.07 -2.32
N SER A 82 8.23 5.19 -3.25
CA SER A 82 7.56 6.47 -3.57
C SER A 82 6.78 7.04 -2.39
N LEU A 83 6.02 6.19 -1.67
CA LEU A 83 5.27 6.58 -0.48
C LEU A 83 6.18 7.18 0.58
N LEU A 84 7.26 6.46 0.92
CA LEU A 84 8.11 6.84 2.04
C LEU A 84 9.04 8.01 1.73
N THR A 85 9.30 8.33 0.45
CA THR A 85 10.25 9.38 0.07
C THR A 85 9.64 10.61 -0.58
N GLY A 86 8.38 10.53 -1.04
CA GLY A 86 7.76 11.62 -1.80
C GLY A 86 8.38 11.85 -3.18
N LEU A 87 9.11 10.86 -3.69
CA LEU A 87 9.79 10.85 -4.99
C LEU A 87 9.17 9.81 -5.91
N TYR A 88 9.35 9.96 -7.22
CA TYR A 88 9.13 8.83 -8.12
C TYR A 88 10.11 7.71 -7.79
N SER A 89 9.67 6.47 -7.90
CA SER A 89 10.44 5.29 -7.47
C SER A 89 11.83 5.18 -8.10
N HIS A 90 11.99 5.62 -9.35
CA HIS A 90 13.26 5.69 -10.05
C HIS A 90 14.26 6.65 -9.36
N GLN A 91 13.80 7.81 -8.91
CA GLN A 91 14.62 8.75 -8.16
C GLN A 91 15.02 8.18 -6.79
N ALA A 92 14.16 7.35 -6.20
CA ALA A 92 14.43 6.66 -4.95
C ALA A 92 15.35 5.42 -5.12
N GLY A 93 15.71 5.03 -6.36
CA GLY A 93 16.57 3.88 -6.64
C GLY A 93 15.82 2.55 -6.85
N ILE A 94 14.49 2.56 -6.79
CA ILE A 94 13.61 1.38 -6.84
C ILE A 94 12.68 1.49 -8.07
N GLY A 95 13.23 1.62 -9.27
CA GLY A 95 12.45 1.71 -10.51
C GLY A 95 11.75 0.40 -10.90
N SER A 96 12.19 -0.74 -10.36
CA SER A 96 11.56 -2.05 -10.54
C SER A 96 11.51 -2.79 -9.20
N MET A 97 12.10 -3.99 -9.10
CA MET A 97 12.20 -4.76 -7.87
C MET A 97 13.50 -4.43 -7.10
N VAL A 98 13.81 -5.18 -6.06
CA VAL A 98 14.97 -5.01 -5.18
C VAL A 98 16.25 -5.71 -5.69
N SER A 99 16.41 -5.85 -6.99
CA SER A 99 17.62 -6.34 -7.63
C SER A 99 18.37 -5.23 -8.36
N ASP A 100 19.71 -5.20 -8.24
CA ASP A 100 20.54 -4.22 -8.93
C ASP A 100 20.60 -4.51 -10.43
N ARG A 101 20.09 -3.58 -11.25
CA ARG A 101 20.13 -3.66 -12.72
C ARG A 101 21.18 -2.71 -13.32
N GLY A 102 22.16 -2.27 -12.53
CA GLY A 102 23.35 -1.55 -12.99
C GLY A 102 23.18 -0.03 -13.20
N THR A 103 22.04 0.56 -12.86
CA THR A 103 21.85 2.01 -12.92
C THR A 103 21.31 2.56 -11.60
N PRO A 104 21.56 3.84 -11.25
CA PRO A 104 21.08 4.41 -10.00
C PRO A 104 19.57 4.33 -9.80
N ALA A 105 18.77 4.51 -10.87
CA ALA A 105 17.32 4.46 -10.82
C ALA A 105 16.75 3.04 -10.64
N PHE A 106 17.54 2.03 -10.97
CA PHE A 106 17.22 0.60 -10.86
C PHE A 106 18.24 -0.13 -10.00
N LYS A 107 18.70 0.54 -8.93
CA LYS A 107 19.64 -0.04 -7.97
C LYS A 107 19.03 -1.18 -7.17
N GLY A 108 17.69 -1.17 -7.02
CA GLY A 108 16.98 -2.15 -6.20
C GLY A 108 17.19 -1.95 -4.70
N ASP A 109 17.76 -0.82 -4.31
CA ASP A 109 18.03 -0.45 -2.93
C ASP A 109 17.78 1.05 -2.74
N LEU A 110 17.28 1.46 -1.57
CA LEU A 110 16.85 2.83 -1.34
C LEU A 110 18.03 3.81 -1.39
N SER A 111 17.93 4.82 -2.27
CA SER A 111 18.98 5.81 -2.50
C SER A 111 19.32 6.60 -1.23
N LYS A 112 20.62 6.88 -1.03
CA LYS A 112 21.10 7.80 0.03
C LYS A 112 20.74 9.27 -0.25
N ASN A 113 20.35 9.60 -1.49
CA ASN A 113 19.88 10.93 -1.89
C ASN A 113 18.35 11.09 -1.71
N ALA A 114 17.67 10.09 -1.18
CA ALA A 114 16.27 10.12 -0.79
C ALA A 114 16.15 10.00 0.73
N VAL A 115 15.37 10.88 1.35
CA VAL A 115 15.01 10.78 2.77
C VAL A 115 13.62 10.17 2.93
N THR A 116 13.39 9.45 4.01
CA THR A 116 12.07 8.88 4.32
C THR A 116 11.21 9.83 5.15
N ILE A 117 9.89 9.60 5.18
CA ILE A 117 8.98 10.29 6.10
C ILE A 117 9.48 10.17 7.56
N ALA A 118 9.93 8.98 7.96
CA ALA A 118 10.44 8.74 9.31
C ALA A 118 11.67 9.61 9.63
N GLU A 119 12.64 9.67 8.70
CA GLU A 119 13.84 10.51 8.85
C GLU A 119 13.48 12.00 9.00
N VAL A 120 12.52 12.50 8.19
CA VAL A 120 12.11 13.92 8.24
C VAL A 120 11.31 14.24 9.50
N LEU A 121 10.35 13.40 9.88
CA LEU A 121 9.52 13.65 11.06
C LEU A 121 10.31 13.54 12.37
N LYS A 122 11.31 12.67 12.41
CA LYS A 122 12.23 12.55 13.54
C LYS A 122 12.99 13.85 13.83
N MET A 123 13.34 14.63 12.79
CA MET A 123 14.02 15.94 12.98
C MET A 123 13.15 16.96 13.73
N VAL A 124 11.84 16.76 13.76
CA VAL A 124 10.91 17.66 14.48
C VAL A 124 10.27 16.99 15.70
N GLY A 125 10.89 15.91 16.21
CA GLY A 125 10.57 15.31 17.50
C GLY A 125 9.47 14.26 17.48
N TYR A 126 9.16 13.65 16.32
CA TYR A 126 8.31 12.48 16.27
C TYR A 126 9.06 11.22 16.70
N SER A 127 8.42 10.37 17.49
CA SER A 127 8.79 8.95 17.57
C SER A 127 8.33 8.23 16.28
N THR A 128 9.08 7.23 15.82
CA THR A 128 8.84 6.65 14.49
C THR A 128 8.82 5.12 14.54
N TYR A 129 7.75 4.52 14.04
CA TYR A 129 7.47 3.10 14.18
C TYR A 129 7.08 2.45 12.85
N LEU A 130 7.57 1.24 12.59
CA LEU A 130 7.15 0.41 11.48
C LEU A 130 6.74 -0.97 11.99
N SER A 131 5.53 -1.40 11.64
CA SER A 131 5.07 -2.76 11.84
C SER A 131 4.61 -3.37 10.53
N GLY A 132 5.28 -4.44 10.07
CA GLY A 132 4.95 -5.17 8.86
C GLY A 132 6.06 -5.23 7.79
N LYS A 133 5.68 -5.26 6.51
CA LYS A 133 6.56 -5.46 5.35
C LYS A 133 7.38 -4.21 5.03
N TRP A 134 8.71 -4.38 4.84
CA TRP A 134 9.63 -3.33 4.37
C TRP A 134 9.78 -3.28 2.85
N HIS A 135 10.43 -4.27 2.27
CA HIS A 135 10.54 -4.56 0.83
C HIS A 135 11.10 -3.44 -0.05
N ILE A 136 12.04 -2.62 0.44
CA ILE A 136 12.75 -1.59 -0.34
C ILE A 136 14.28 -1.65 -0.15
N THR A 137 14.78 -2.83 0.15
CA THR A 137 16.21 -3.17 0.20
C THR A 137 16.38 -4.62 -0.26
N PRO A 138 17.51 -5.00 -0.85
CA PRO A 138 17.81 -6.39 -1.17
C PRO A 138 17.73 -7.30 0.06
N TYR A 139 17.36 -8.55 -0.18
CA TYR A 139 17.40 -9.61 0.81
C TYR A 139 18.23 -10.76 0.25
N ASP A 140 19.27 -11.14 0.97
CA ASP A 140 20.15 -12.26 0.66
C ASP A 140 19.83 -13.42 1.61
N ASP A 141 19.28 -14.52 1.09
CA ASP A 141 18.92 -15.74 1.83
C ASP A 141 20.04 -16.80 1.83
N SER A 142 21.21 -16.47 1.32
CA SER A 142 22.41 -17.31 1.47
C SER A 142 22.85 -17.38 2.94
N PRO A 143 23.56 -18.44 3.36
CA PRO A 143 24.08 -18.55 4.72
C PRO A 143 24.88 -17.31 5.17
N SER A 144 25.73 -16.77 4.29
CA SER A 144 26.51 -15.57 4.58
C SER A 144 25.66 -14.30 4.69
N GLY A 145 24.61 -14.17 3.87
CA GLY A 145 23.67 -13.05 3.90
C GLY A 145 22.80 -13.05 5.17
N ILE A 146 22.45 -14.25 5.69
CA ILE A 146 21.68 -14.38 6.93
C ILE A 146 22.55 -14.09 8.14
N GLU A 147 23.78 -14.57 8.17
CA GLU A 147 24.71 -14.33 9.28
C GLU A 147 25.19 -12.87 9.34
N ASN A 148 25.43 -12.25 8.19
CA ASN A 148 25.97 -10.89 8.07
C ASN A 148 25.15 -10.05 7.07
N PRO A 149 23.87 -9.74 7.37
CA PRO A 149 23.02 -8.99 6.45
C PRO A 149 23.50 -7.55 6.27
N ASP A 150 23.41 -7.03 5.04
CA ASP A 150 23.55 -5.59 4.81
C ASP A 150 22.33 -4.86 5.36
N LYS A 151 22.50 -4.20 6.48
CA LYS A 151 21.44 -3.45 7.19
C LYS A 151 21.39 -1.97 6.78
N THR A 152 22.19 -1.53 5.80
CA THR A 152 22.36 -0.09 5.45
C THR A 152 21.02 0.60 5.18
N ASN A 153 20.08 -0.09 4.57
CA ASN A 153 18.74 0.42 4.25
C ASN A 153 17.61 -0.31 5.00
N TRP A 154 17.90 -0.95 6.12
CA TRP A 154 16.85 -1.50 6.98
C TRP A 154 16.08 -0.37 7.69
N PRO A 155 14.86 -0.63 8.20
CA PRO A 155 14.00 0.40 8.78
C PRO A 155 14.68 1.28 9.84
N ILE A 156 15.45 0.70 10.75
CA ILE A 156 16.14 1.44 11.82
C ILE A 156 17.14 2.45 11.24
N GLN A 157 17.90 2.09 10.22
CA GLN A 157 18.87 2.96 9.54
C GLN A 157 18.17 4.01 8.66
N ARG A 158 16.90 3.81 8.35
CA ARG A 158 16.08 4.71 7.54
C ARG A 158 15.03 5.44 8.37
N GLY A 159 15.39 5.75 9.64
CA GLY A 159 14.71 6.71 10.49
C GLY A 159 13.68 6.13 11.46
N PHE A 160 13.36 4.85 11.43
CA PHE A 160 12.45 4.26 12.40
C PHE A 160 13.16 3.96 13.74
N ASP A 161 12.49 4.27 14.85
CA ASP A 161 12.98 3.96 16.20
C ASP A 161 12.74 2.53 16.60
N LYS A 162 11.66 1.92 16.06
CA LYS A 162 11.31 0.51 16.28
C LYS A 162 10.77 -0.09 15.01
N PHE A 163 11.10 -1.36 14.81
CA PHE A 163 10.64 -2.15 13.70
C PHE A 163 10.22 -3.55 14.17
N PHE A 164 9.12 -4.03 13.66
CA PHE A 164 8.73 -5.44 13.66
C PHE A 164 8.21 -5.80 12.28
N GLY A 165 8.71 -6.85 11.66
CA GLY A 165 8.15 -7.30 10.39
C GLY A 165 9.11 -8.08 9.52
N MET A 166 8.81 -8.12 8.23
CA MET A 166 9.54 -8.85 7.22
C MET A 166 10.35 -7.88 6.34
N ILE A 167 11.65 -8.12 6.22
CA ILE A 167 12.54 -7.32 5.34
C ILE A 167 12.24 -7.60 3.87
N SER A 168 12.02 -8.86 3.50
CA SER A 168 11.69 -9.30 2.14
C SER A 168 10.24 -9.00 1.75
N GLY A 169 9.85 -9.37 0.51
CA GLY A 169 8.57 -9.00 -0.07
C GLY A 169 7.42 -9.96 0.12
N ALA A 170 7.71 -11.25 0.30
CA ALA A 170 6.70 -12.31 0.41
C ALA A 170 7.23 -13.50 1.20
N GLY A 171 6.33 -14.28 1.76
CA GLY A 171 6.62 -15.48 2.55
C GLY A 171 5.37 -16.05 3.19
N SER A 172 5.49 -17.20 3.85
CA SER A 172 4.40 -17.79 4.60
C SER A 172 3.90 -16.84 5.71
N PHE A 173 2.59 -16.74 5.92
CA PHE A 173 2.03 -15.96 7.04
C PHE A 173 2.20 -16.65 8.39
N PHE A 174 2.51 -17.95 8.38
CA PHE A 174 2.77 -18.73 9.59
C PHE A 174 4.27 -18.86 9.92
N ASP A 175 5.14 -18.73 8.89
CA ASP A 175 6.59 -18.85 9.03
C ASP A 175 7.29 -17.97 7.96
N PRO A 176 7.23 -16.63 8.12
CA PRO A 176 7.77 -15.73 7.11
C PRO A 176 9.29 -15.70 7.13
N ARG A 177 9.89 -15.72 5.93
CA ARG A 177 11.34 -15.48 5.81
C ARG A 177 11.68 -14.04 6.21
N SER A 178 12.91 -13.82 6.65
CA SER A 178 13.43 -12.49 7.01
C SER A 178 12.61 -11.74 8.07
N LEU A 179 11.89 -12.48 8.93
CA LEU A 179 11.20 -11.89 10.07
C LEU A 179 12.22 -11.27 11.01
N ALA A 180 12.01 -10.02 11.41
CA ALA A 180 12.96 -9.30 12.25
C ALA A 180 12.27 -8.38 13.26
N ILE A 181 12.96 -8.15 14.38
CA ILE A 181 12.71 -7.06 15.33
C ILE A 181 13.92 -6.13 15.28
N ASP A 182 13.67 -4.86 14.97
CA ASP A 182 14.70 -3.83 14.81
C ASP A 182 15.77 -4.29 13.81
N ASN A 183 16.93 -4.69 14.26
CA ASN A 183 18.04 -5.14 13.42
C ASN A 183 18.36 -6.63 13.55
N GLU A 184 17.49 -7.43 14.17
CA GLU A 184 17.79 -8.84 14.43
C GLU A 184 16.73 -9.75 13.82
N TYR A 185 17.15 -10.73 13.02
CA TYR A 185 16.28 -11.80 12.55
C TYR A 185 15.79 -12.65 13.73
N ILE A 186 14.53 -13.02 13.70
CA ILE A 186 13.89 -13.85 14.72
C ILE A 186 13.08 -14.99 14.07
N PRO A 187 13.00 -16.16 14.71
CA PRO A 187 12.00 -17.16 14.33
C PRO A 187 10.60 -16.70 14.79
N PRO A 188 9.52 -17.19 14.16
CA PRO A 188 8.17 -16.95 14.64
C PRO A 188 7.94 -17.64 15.98
N SER A 189 7.07 -17.07 16.82
CA SER A 189 6.58 -17.71 18.05
C SER A 189 5.65 -18.88 17.71
N LYS A 190 5.34 -19.70 18.72
CA LYS A 190 4.25 -20.66 18.60
C LYS A 190 2.93 -19.92 18.36
N ASP A 191 2.06 -20.45 17.55
CA ASP A 191 0.76 -19.85 17.18
C ASP A 191 0.89 -18.50 16.42
N PHE A 192 2.02 -18.30 15.73
CA PHE A 192 2.30 -17.09 14.95
C PHE A 192 1.39 -17.00 13.72
N TYR A 193 0.78 -15.84 13.54
CA TYR A 193 0.13 -15.44 12.28
C TYR A 193 0.46 -13.99 11.95
N PHE A 194 1.13 -13.76 10.83
CA PHE A 194 1.80 -12.50 10.54
C PHE A 194 0.88 -11.28 10.57
N THR A 195 -0.35 -11.39 10.05
CA THR A 195 -1.34 -10.30 10.07
C THR A 195 -1.67 -9.85 11.50
N ASP A 196 -1.85 -10.80 12.42
CA ASP A 196 -2.11 -10.50 13.84
C ASP A 196 -0.91 -9.83 14.48
N ASN A 197 0.27 -10.40 14.27
CA ASN A 197 1.51 -9.87 14.85
C ASN A 197 1.86 -8.47 14.35
N VAL A 198 1.50 -8.11 13.11
CA VAL A 198 1.61 -6.73 12.61
C VAL A 198 0.73 -5.80 13.45
N SER A 199 -0.53 -6.15 13.69
CA SER A 199 -1.46 -5.34 14.47
C SER A 199 -1.05 -5.24 15.94
N GLU A 200 -0.67 -6.36 16.56
CA GLU A 200 -0.23 -6.44 17.96
C GLU A 200 1.02 -5.58 18.21
N ASN A 201 2.00 -5.63 17.31
CA ASN A 201 3.19 -4.80 17.44
C ASN A 201 2.90 -3.31 17.18
N ALA A 202 1.98 -2.96 16.28
CA ALA A 202 1.51 -1.59 16.15
C ALA A 202 0.87 -1.07 17.44
N VAL A 203 -0.02 -1.83 18.06
CA VAL A 203 -0.62 -1.52 19.37
C VAL A 203 0.44 -1.44 20.47
N LYS A 204 1.41 -2.36 20.48
CA LYS A 204 2.54 -2.35 21.41
C LYS A 204 3.39 -1.08 21.27
N PHE A 205 3.67 -0.62 20.07
CA PHE A 205 4.44 0.60 19.83
C PHE A 205 3.68 1.84 20.30
N ILE A 206 2.35 1.91 20.08
CA ILE A 206 1.51 2.99 20.64
C ILE A 206 1.62 3.00 22.17
N ASN A 207 1.52 1.85 22.84
CA ASN A 207 1.66 1.73 24.29
C ASN A 207 3.04 2.17 24.80
N GLN A 208 4.08 2.03 24.00
CA GLN A 208 5.46 2.38 24.36
C GLN A 208 5.83 3.83 24.00
N ASN A 209 4.97 4.54 23.27
CA ASN A 209 5.21 5.92 22.91
C ASN A 209 5.24 6.80 24.17
N PRO A 210 6.22 7.69 24.33
CA PRO A 210 6.22 8.63 25.45
C PRO A 210 4.94 9.47 25.47
N LYS A 211 4.34 9.58 26.64
CA LYS A 211 3.05 10.24 26.77
C LYS A 211 3.14 11.72 26.38
N GLY A 212 2.35 12.12 25.40
CA GLY A 212 2.29 13.49 24.90
C GLY A 212 3.20 13.76 23.70
N ASP A 213 4.14 12.88 23.36
CA ASP A 213 4.96 13.02 22.16
C ASP A 213 4.20 12.57 20.92
N PRO A 214 4.29 13.32 19.80
CA PRO A 214 3.71 12.87 18.54
C PRO A 214 4.47 11.68 17.98
N PHE A 215 3.77 10.79 17.28
CA PHE A 215 4.41 9.67 16.57
C PHE A 215 3.98 9.57 15.11
N PHE A 216 4.88 9.01 14.32
CA PHE A 216 4.63 8.50 12.99
C PHE A 216 4.68 6.97 13.03
N MET A 217 3.65 6.33 12.49
CA MET A 217 3.58 4.87 12.39
C MET A 217 3.24 4.45 10.97
N TYR A 218 4.04 3.55 10.42
CA TYR A 218 3.72 2.85 9.18
C TYR A 218 3.33 1.41 9.49
N VAL A 219 2.05 1.08 9.30
CA VAL A 219 1.49 -0.27 9.44
C VAL A 219 1.38 -0.86 8.04
N SER A 220 2.27 -1.77 7.72
CA SER A 220 2.50 -2.27 6.38
C SER A 220 2.10 -3.74 6.30
N TYR A 221 0.80 -4.02 6.16
CA TYR A 221 0.32 -5.39 6.04
C TYR A 221 0.85 -6.07 4.78
N THR A 222 1.02 -7.39 4.86
CA THR A 222 1.26 -8.26 3.70
C THR A 222 -0.07 -8.84 3.19
N ALA A 223 -1.10 -8.84 4.02
CA ALA A 223 -2.44 -9.27 3.63
C ALA A 223 -3.06 -8.31 2.60
N PRO A 224 -3.78 -8.84 1.58
CA PRO A 224 -4.00 -10.25 1.24
C PRO A 224 -3.08 -10.83 0.14
N HIS A 225 -1.81 -10.40 0.04
CA HIS A 225 -0.82 -10.94 -0.92
C HIS A 225 -0.69 -12.46 -0.78
N TRP A 226 -0.39 -13.16 -1.86
CA TRP A 226 -0.06 -14.58 -1.80
C TRP A 226 1.17 -14.86 -0.91
N PRO A 227 1.27 -16.06 -0.29
CA PRO A 227 0.35 -17.20 -0.35
C PRO A 227 -0.96 -16.92 0.38
N LEU A 228 -2.06 -17.48 -0.16
CA LEU A 228 -3.38 -17.36 0.45
C LEU A 228 -3.45 -18.20 1.73
N HIS A 229 -3.09 -17.57 2.84
CA HIS A 229 -3.05 -18.15 4.17
C HIS A 229 -4.03 -17.42 5.09
N ALA A 230 -4.93 -18.14 5.74
CA ALA A 230 -5.85 -17.59 6.73
C ALA A 230 -6.17 -18.61 7.83
N LEU A 231 -6.64 -18.12 8.96
CA LEU A 231 -7.05 -18.96 10.06
C LEU A 231 -8.34 -19.72 9.70
N PRO A 232 -8.49 -21.00 10.09
CA PRO A 232 -9.65 -21.81 9.72
C PRO A 232 -10.99 -21.20 10.10
N GLU A 233 -11.08 -20.56 11.28
CA GLU A 233 -12.29 -19.89 11.77
C GLU A 233 -12.67 -18.68 10.90
N ASP A 234 -11.71 -17.95 10.33
CA ASP A 234 -11.98 -16.83 9.46
C ASP A 234 -12.46 -17.30 8.08
N ILE A 235 -11.85 -18.38 7.56
CA ILE A 235 -12.28 -18.97 6.28
C ILE A 235 -13.73 -19.46 6.35
N LEU A 236 -14.13 -20.07 7.46
CA LEU A 236 -15.48 -20.57 7.66
C LEU A 236 -16.57 -19.48 7.53
N LYS A 237 -16.26 -18.22 7.82
CA LYS A 237 -17.18 -17.09 7.65
C LYS A 237 -17.56 -16.86 6.18
N TYR A 238 -16.71 -17.31 5.26
CA TYR A 238 -16.85 -17.08 3.81
C TYR A 238 -17.31 -18.30 3.03
N LYS A 239 -17.45 -19.45 3.67
CA LYS A 239 -17.88 -20.69 3.03
C LYS A 239 -19.17 -20.51 2.22
N GLY A 240 -19.09 -20.81 0.92
CA GLY A 240 -20.22 -20.74 -0.01
C GLY A 240 -20.56 -19.33 -0.52
N LYS A 241 -19.87 -18.26 -0.08
CA LYS A 241 -20.14 -16.90 -0.55
C LYS A 241 -19.72 -16.65 -1.99
N TYR A 242 -18.80 -17.46 -2.51
CA TYR A 242 -18.22 -17.32 -3.84
C TYR A 242 -18.66 -18.41 -4.84
N ASP A 243 -19.61 -19.27 -4.46
CA ASP A 243 -20.20 -20.30 -5.35
C ASP A 243 -20.80 -19.71 -6.63
N LYS A 244 -21.21 -18.44 -6.57
CA LYS A 244 -21.78 -17.68 -7.69
C LYS A 244 -20.77 -17.23 -8.75
N GLY A 245 -19.47 -17.34 -8.45
CA GLY A 245 -18.35 -17.03 -9.33
C GLY A 245 -18.04 -15.55 -9.55
N TRP A 246 -16.92 -15.32 -10.22
CA TRP A 246 -16.35 -13.99 -10.44
C TRP A 246 -17.21 -13.08 -11.32
N ASP A 247 -17.86 -13.58 -12.38
CA ASP A 247 -18.68 -12.76 -13.27
C ASP A 247 -19.85 -12.11 -12.53
N LYS A 248 -20.52 -12.89 -11.66
CA LYS A 248 -21.61 -12.37 -10.84
C LYS A 248 -21.13 -11.40 -9.78
N VAL A 249 -19.98 -11.69 -9.15
CA VAL A 249 -19.34 -10.79 -8.18
C VAL A 249 -19.02 -9.45 -8.84
N ARG A 250 -18.39 -9.43 -10.03
CA ARG A 250 -18.10 -8.22 -10.80
C ARG A 250 -19.35 -7.39 -11.06
N ASN A 251 -20.41 -8.03 -11.53
CA ASN A 251 -21.67 -7.37 -11.83
C ASN A 251 -22.35 -6.78 -10.57
N GLU A 252 -22.28 -7.47 -9.45
CA GLU A 252 -22.81 -6.97 -8.20
C GLU A 252 -21.98 -5.80 -7.65
N ARG A 253 -20.64 -5.85 -7.78
CA ARG A 253 -19.73 -4.77 -7.34
C ARG A 253 -20.01 -3.48 -8.11
N ILE A 254 -20.10 -3.51 -9.44
CA ILE A 254 -20.35 -2.29 -10.22
C ILE A 254 -21.71 -1.67 -9.92
N VAL A 255 -22.73 -2.49 -9.63
CA VAL A 255 -24.05 -1.99 -9.21
C VAL A 255 -23.91 -1.21 -7.89
N ARG A 256 -23.29 -1.80 -6.86
CA ARG A 256 -23.07 -1.14 -5.57
C ARG A 256 -22.24 0.15 -5.72
N MET A 257 -21.18 0.14 -6.52
CA MET A 257 -20.35 1.33 -6.78
C MET A 257 -21.16 2.48 -7.41
N ARG A 258 -22.10 2.17 -8.32
CA ARG A 258 -23.01 3.16 -8.92
C ARG A 258 -24.04 3.68 -7.91
N GLU A 259 -24.58 2.80 -7.07
CA GLU A 259 -25.52 3.17 -6.00
C GLU A 259 -24.87 4.08 -4.95
N MET A 260 -23.60 3.83 -4.62
CA MET A 260 -22.80 4.68 -3.73
C MET A 260 -22.42 6.02 -4.35
N GLY A 261 -22.53 6.19 -5.66
CA GLY A 261 -22.01 7.36 -6.37
C GLY A 261 -20.48 7.39 -6.50
N LEU A 262 -19.81 6.27 -6.26
CA LEU A 262 -18.36 6.13 -6.37
C LEU A 262 -17.89 6.23 -7.83
N ILE A 263 -18.70 5.73 -8.75
CA ILE A 263 -18.47 5.79 -10.19
C ILE A 263 -19.68 6.39 -10.91
N LYS A 264 -19.41 7.01 -12.05
CA LYS A 264 -20.48 7.58 -12.88
C LYS A 264 -21.30 6.46 -13.54
N LYS A 265 -22.61 6.70 -13.70
CA LYS A 265 -23.52 5.70 -14.29
C LYS A 265 -23.18 5.36 -15.74
N GLU A 266 -22.65 6.33 -16.47
CA GLU A 266 -22.27 6.20 -17.88
C GLU A 266 -20.95 5.42 -18.09
N TRP A 267 -20.14 5.20 -17.06
CA TRP A 267 -18.92 4.39 -17.20
C TRP A 267 -19.31 2.92 -17.35
N GLU A 268 -18.86 2.34 -18.43
CA GLU A 268 -19.10 0.92 -18.71
C GLU A 268 -18.16 0.05 -17.89
N LEU A 269 -18.63 -1.13 -17.52
CA LEU A 269 -17.79 -2.16 -16.92
C LEU A 269 -16.78 -2.64 -17.98
N SER A 270 -15.50 -2.72 -17.63
CA SER A 270 -14.52 -3.33 -18.53
C SER A 270 -14.95 -4.75 -18.93
N PRO A 271 -14.68 -5.18 -20.16
CA PRO A 271 -14.89 -6.58 -20.53
C PRO A 271 -14.18 -7.52 -19.57
N ARG A 272 -14.69 -8.75 -19.44
CA ARG A 272 -13.92 -9.81 -18.80
C ARG A 272 -12.60 -9.97 -19.54
N ASP A 273 -11.49 -10.12 -18.79
CA ASP A 273 -10.18 -10.35 -19.38
C ASP A 273 -10.18 -11.59 -20.28
N THR A 274 -9.47 -11.53 -21.39
CA THR A 274 -9.42 -12.63 -22.39
C THR A 274 -8.82 -13.91 -21.82
N ASN A 275 -8.02 -13.84 -20.77
CA ASN A 275 -7.46 -14.99 -20.07
C ASN A 275 -8.38 -15.55 -18.99
N VAL A 276 -9.50 -14.90 -18.70
CA VAL A 276 -10.48 -15.32 -17.70
C VAL A 276 -11.61 -16.08 -18.36
N LYS A 277 -11.78 -17.34 -17.99
CA LYS A 277 -12.88 -18.19 -18.46
C LYS A 277 -14.23 -17.69 -17.93
N ASP A 278 -15.29 -17.96 -18.67
CA ASP A 278 -16.66 -17.76 -18.20
C ASP A 278 -16.95 -18.71 -17.04
N TRP A 279 -17.55 -18.18 -15.95
CA TRP A 279 -17.84 -19.01 -14.77
C TRP A 279 -18.83 -20.14 -15.08
N GLU A 280 -19.78 -19.90 -15.98
CA GLU A 280 -20.77 -20.90 -16.39
C GLU A 280 -20.20 -21.92 -17.38
N SER A 281 -19.02 -21.69 -17.95
CA SER A 281 -18.28 -22.66 -18.73
C SER A 281 -17.72 -23.79 -17.85
N GLU A 282 -17.15 -24.83 -18.47
CA GLU A 282 -16.48 -25.90 -17.72
C GLU A 282 -15.22 -25.39 -17.03
N ILE A 283 -15.32 -25.13 -15.72
CA ILE A 283 -14.20 -24.83 -14.84
C ILE A 283 -13.80 -26.15 -14.16
N GLU A 284 -12.60 -26.63 -14.48
CA GLU A 284 -12.12 -27.95 -14.02
C GLU A 284 -12.01 -28.04 -12.50
N ASP A 285 -11.51 -26.97 -11.84
CA ASP A 285 -11.20 -26.94 -10.41
C ASP A 285 -12.05 -25.90 -9.68
N ARG A 286 -13.37 -25.90 -9.91
CA ARG A 286 -14.29 -24.88 -9.36
C ARG A 286 -14.21 -24.76 -7.82
N GLU A 287 -14.08 -25.86 -7.10
CA GLU A 287 -13.95 -25.85 -5.65
C GLU A 287 -12.65 -25.17 -5.19
N TRP A 288 -11.57 -25.37 -5.94
CA TRP A 288 -10.29 -24.72 -5.68
C TRP A 288 -10.38 -23.20 -5.93
N GLU A 289 -11.02 -22.77 -7.00
CA GLU A 289 -11.24 -21.35 -7.31
C GLU A 289 -12.10 -20.67 -6.22
N ILE A 290 -13.20 -21.30 -5.80
CA ILE A 290 -14.04 -20.82 -4.71
C ILE A 290 -13.22 -20.67 -3.44
N ARG A 291 -12.45 -21.70 -3.08
CA ARG A 291 -11.63 -21.72 -1.88
C ARG A 291 -10.59 -20.61 -1.85
N ASN A 292 -9.95 -20.32 -2.97
CA ASN A 292 -8.97 -19.23 -3.04
C ASN A 292 -9.61 -17.88 -2.69
N MET A 293 -10.79 -17.59 -3.19
CA MET A 293 -11.47 -16.33 -2.88
C MET A 293 -12.04 -16.31 -1.44
N GLU A 294 -12.47 -17.43 -0.91
CA GLU A 294 -12.87 -17.56 0.50
C GLU A 294 -11.69 -17.21 1.43
N VAL A 295 -10.50 -17.73 1.13
CA VAL A 295 -9.28 -17.46 1.91
C VAL A 295 -8.84 -16.01 1.75
N TYR A 296 -8.84 -15.48 0.53
CA TYR A 296 -8.52 -14.08 0.26
C TYR A 296 -9.42 -13.12 1.06
N ALA A 297 -10.73 -13.37 1.05
CA ALA A 297 -11.68 -12.59 1.83
C ALA A 297 -11.45 -12.70 3.34
N ALA A 298 -11.09 -13.89 3.83
CA ALA A 298 -10.75 -14.13 5.23
C ALA A 298 -9.47 -13.35 5.66
N MET A 299 -8.47 -13.25 4.77
CA MET A 299 -7.27 -12.44 5.02
C MET A 299 -7.60 -10.95 5.18
N ILE A 300 -8.52 -10.43 4.35
CA ILE A 300 -8.99 -9.03 4.43
C ILE A 300 -9.78 -8.79 5.73
N ASP A 301 -10.69 -9.69 6.07
CA ASP A 301 -11.49 -9.62 7.31
C ASP A 301 -10.58 -9.58 8.56
N ARG A 302 -9.55 -10.42 8.58
CA ARG A 302 -8.58 -10.46 9.68
C ARG A 302 -7.73 -9.19 9.77
N MET A 303 -7.32 -8.65 8.64
CA MET A 303 -6.62 -7.37 8.57
C MET A 303 -7.51 -6.23 9.08
N ASP A 304 -8.77 -6.17 8.65
CA ASP A 304 -9.72 -5.16 9.13
C ASP A 304 -9.93 -5.24 10.64
N TYR A 305 -10.03 -6.46 11.19
CA TYR A 305 -10.08 -6.67 12.64
C TYR A 305 -8.85 -6.07 13.34
N GLY A 306 -7.65 -6.33 12.84
CA GLY A 306 -6.41 -5.79 13.38
C GLY A 306 -6.34 -4.26 13.32
N ILE A 307 -6.84 -3.65 12.23
CA ILE A 307 -6.98 -2.19 12.11
C ILE A 307 -7.94 -1.66 13.19
N GLY A 308 -9.02 -2.39 13.46
CA GLY A 308 -9.95 -2.10 14.54
C GLY A 308 -9.28 -2.01 15.92
N GLU A 309 -8.39 -2.94 16.24
CA GLU A 309 -7.64 -2.93 17.51
C GLU A 309 -6.67 -1.73 17.61
N ILE A 310 -6.02 -1.35 16.50
CA ILE A 310 -5.19 -0.13 16.46
C ILE A 310 -6.05 1.11 16.71
N VAL A 311 -7.18 1.27 16.01
CA VAL A 311 -8.10 2.40 16.19
C VAL A 311 -8.67 2.44 17.61
N LYS A 312 -9.04 1.30 18.17
CA LYS A 312 -9.51 1.17 19.55
C LYS A 312 -8.45 1.66 20.53
N LYS A 313 -7.19 1.28 20.35
CA LYS A 313 -6.09 1.74 21.19
C LYS A 313 -5.90 3.26 21.13
N LEU A 314 -5.96 3.86 19.95
CA LEU A 314 -5.89 5.33 19.80
C LEU A 314 -7.03 6.03 20.55
N LYS A 315 -8.24 5.45 20.56
CA LYS A 315 -9.40 5.96 21.30
C LYS A 315 -9.23 5.81 22.82
N GLU A 316 -8.76 4.67 23.28
CA GLU A 316 -8.49 4.39 24.71
C GLU A 316 -7.46 5.36 25.29
N ASP A 317 -6.44 5.73 24.50
CA ASP A 317 -5.41 6.68 24.92
C ASP A 317 -5.85 8.15 24.76
N GLY A 318 -7.03 8.42 24.20
CA GLY A 318 -7.57 9.76 24.01
C GLY A 318 -6.84 10.59 22.94
N ILE A 319 -6.12 9.93 22.03
CA ILE A 319 -5.33 10.59 20.97
C ILE A 319 -5.93 10.45 19.57
N TYR A 320 -7.02 9.69 19.42
CA TYR A 320 -7.68 9.40 18.15
C TYR A 320 -8.07 10.66 17.37
N GLU A 321 -8.66 11.67 18.06
CA GLU A 321 -9.14 12.90 17.42
C GLU A 321 -8.01 13.71 16.78
N ASN A 322 -6.78 13.66 17.36
CA ASN A 322 -5.59 14.31 16.83
C ASN A 322 -4.63 13.34 16.13
N THR A 323 -5.16 12.29 15.52
CA THR A 323 -4.40 11.35 14.70
C THR A 323 -4.88 11.40 13.25
N LEU A 324 -3.97 11.77 12.34
CA LEU A 324 -4.18 11.67 10.89
C LEU A 324 -3.91 10.23 10.47
N ILE A 325 -4.94 9.55 9.97
CA ILE A 325 -4.86 8.16 9.49
C ILE A 325 -5.05 8.15 7.97
N PHE A 326 -4.09 7.57 7.27
CA PHE A 326 -4.19 7.19 5.86
C PHE A 326 -4.36 5.68 5.77
N TYR A 327 -5.36 5.21 5.04
CA TYR A 327 -5.44 3.83 4.57
C TYR A 327 -5.33 3.80 3.06
N LEU A 328 -4.45 2.97 2.50
CA LEU A 328 -4.21 2.85 1.06
C LEU A 328 -3.73 1.44 0.68
N GLN A 329 -3.63 1.19 -0.64
CA GLN A 329 -3.15 -0.08 -1.20
C GLN A 329 -1.91 0.16 -2.05
N ASP A 330 -1.01 -0.83 -2.14
CA ASP A 330 0.28 -0.65 -2.81
C ASP A 330 0.23 -0.84 -4.34
N ASN A 331 -0.69 -1.61 -4.87
CA ASN A 331 -0.99 -1.77 -6.30
C ASN A 331 -2.42 -2.28 -6.47
N GLY A 332 -2.85 -2.45 -7.70
CA GLY A 332 -4.09 -3.15 -7.99
C GLY A 332 -4.00 -4.66 -7.71
N ALA A 333 -5.11 -5.36 -7.85
CA ALA A 333 -5.20 -6.80 -7.65
C ALA A 333 -4.10 -7.55 -8.38
N CYS A 334 -3.61 -8.62 -7.76
CA CYS A 334 -2.52 -9.44 -8.29
C CYS A 334 -3.09 -10.62 -9.08
N SER A 335 -2.80 -10.68 -10.36
CA SER A 335 -3.22 -11.80 -11.22
C SER A 335 -2.12 -12.85 -11.40
N GLU A 336 -1.04 -12.78 -10.62
CA GLU A 336 0.05 -13.75 -10.68
C GLU A 336 -0.46 -15.16 -10.37
N GLU A 337 -0.05 -16.12 -11.20
CA GLU A 337 -0.11 -17.56 -10.93
C GLU A 337 1.30 -18.03 -10.59
N LEU A 338 1.44 -18.98 -9.67
CA LEU A 338 2.74 -19.43 -9.19
C LEU A 338 3.33 -20.57 -10.03
N ASP A 339 2.88 -20.73 -11.27
CA ASP A 339 3.31 -21.81 -12.18
C ASP A 339 4.79 -21.72 -12.58
N TRP A 340 5.38 -20.50 -12.48
CA TRP A 340 6.81 -20.28 -12.72
C TRP A 340 7.74 -21.03 -11.74
N ILE A 341 7.17 -21.61 -10.68
CA ILE A 341 7.87 -22.46 -9.71
C ILE A 341 7.48 -23.94 -9.82
N SER A 342 6.85 -24.34 -10.92
CA SER A 342 6.39 -25.71 -11.16
C SER A 342 7.53 -26.75 -11.13
N ASP A 343 8.74 -26.36 -11.54
CA ASP A 343 9.93 -27.24 -11.58
C ASP A 343 10.65 -27.36 -10.22
N ARG A 344 10.08 -26.78 -9.18
CA ARG A 344 10.64 -26.85 -7.83
C ARG A 344 10.56 -28.28 -7.29
N GLU A 345 11.62 -28.71 -6.58
CA GLU A 345 11.59 -29.92 -5.78
C GLU A 345 10.43 -29.88 -4.77
N GLU A 346 9.67 -30.95 -4.68
CA GLU A 346 8.58 -31.11 -3.71
C GLU A 346 8.83 -32.34 -2.83
N LEU A 347 8.58 -32.18 -1.56
CA LEU A 347 8.57 -33.29 -0.62
C LEU A 347 7.25 -34.07 -0.74
N ASN A 348 7.31 -35.39 -0.68
CA ASN A 348 6.15 -36.27 -0.74
C ASN A 348 5.79 -36.90 0.63
N GLU A 349 6.70 -36.80 1.58
CA GLU A 349 6.56 -37.39 2.92
C GLU A 349 6.80 -36.32 3.99
N ILE A 350 6.19 -36.53 5.15
CA ILE A 350 6.42 -35.69 6.34
C ILE A 350 7.88 -35.84 6.76
N GLN A 351 8.52 -34.72 7.03
CA GLN A 351 9.90 -34.62 7.49
C GLN A 351 9.94 -34.35 8.99
N ASP A 352 11.15 -34.38 9.57
CA ASP A 352 11.35 -33.92 10.94
C ASP A 352 10.95 -32.43 11.04
N PRO A 353 10.32 -31.99 12.16
CA PRO A 353 10.06 -30.58 12.41
C PRO A 353 11.32 -29.73 12.38
N MET A 354 11.17 -28.44 12.05
CA MET A 354 12.25 -27.46 12.17
C MET A 354 12.62 -27.24 13.66
N ASP A 355 13.88 -26.90 13.93
CA ASP A 355 14.24 -26.41 15.25
C ASP A 355 13.44 -25.13 15.57
N PRO A 356 12.90 -24.96 16.78
CA PRO A 356 12.15 -23.75 17.15
C PRO A 356 12.93 -22.44 16.94
N MET A 357 14.27 -22.47 17.02
CA MET A 357 15.14 -21.32 16.79
C MET A 357 15.64 -21.20 15.36
N GLU A 358 15.32 -22.14 14.48
CA GLU A 358 15.70 -22.09 13.07
C GLU A 358 14.94 -20.97 12.36
N LEU A 359 15.67 -20.16 11.56
CA LEU A 359 15.10 -19.09 10.76
C LEU A 359 14.55 -19.65 9.44
N GLN A 360 13.39 -19.20 9.03
CA GLN A 360 12.90 -19.44 7.68
C GLN A 360 13.66 -18.56 6.69
N THR A 361 14.33 -19.17 5.72
CA THR A 361 15.13 -18.48 4.70
C THR A 361 14.45 -18.48 3.34
N GLN A 362 13.56 -19.44 3.09
CA GLN A 362 12.91 -19.62 1.79
C GLN A 362 11.60 -18.83 1.70
N MET A 363 11.41 -18.13 0.59
CA MET A 363 10.13 -17.49 0.27
C MET A 363 9.01 -18.53 0.22
N ILE A 364 9.27 -19.64 -0.42
CA ILE A 364 8.38 -20.79 -0.52
C ILE A 364 9.03 -21.97 0.18
N PRO A 365 8.67 -22.27 1.43
CA PRO A 365 9.28 -23.36 2.18
C PRO A 365 9.00 -24.72 1.55
N LEU A 366 9.93 -25.68 1.63
CA LEU A 366 9.68 -27.07 1.22
C LEU A 366 8.75 -27.79 2.19
N LYS A 367 8.82 -27.44 3.46
CA LYS A 367 8.01 -27.98 4.56
C LYS A 367 7.55 -26.88 5.51
N THR A 368 6.49 -27.12 6.22
CA THR A 368 6.09 -26.31 7.38
C THR A 368 7.04 -26.50 8.55
N ARG A 369 6.93 -25.69 9.60
CA ARG A 369 7.73 -25.87 10.82
C ARG A 369 7.49 -27.24 11.49
N GLU A 370 6.30 -27.80 11.33
CA GLU A 370 5.93 -29.13 11.84
C GLU A 370 6.40 -30.28 10.95
N GLY A 371 7.02 -29.99 9.79
CA GLY A 371 7.58 -30.97 8.86
C GLY A 371 6.62 -31.41 7.74
N PHE A 372 5.41 -30.85 7.63
CA PHE A 372 4.48 -31.19 6.54
C PHE A 372 4.96 -30.60 5.21
N PRO A 373 4.90 -31.38 4.10
CA PRO A 373 5.24 -30.88 2.77
C PRO A 373 4.37 -29.67 2.36
N VAL A 374 4.99 -28.62 1.82
CA VAL A 374 4.28 -27.48 1.23
C VAL A 374 3.99 -27.75 -0.24
N LYS A 375 2.71 -27.68 -0.62
CA LYS A 375 2.21 -27.91 -1.97
C LYS A 375 1.78 -26.61 -2.64
N ILE A 376 2.04 -26.49 -3.95
CA ILE A 376 1.85 -25.24 -4.70
C ILE A 376 0.59 -25.32 -5.55
N MET A 377 -0.16 -24.23 -5.59
CA MET A 377 -1.35 -24.03 -6.42
C MET A 377 -2.34 -25.19 -6.28
N LYS A 378 -2.83 -25.73 -7.38
CA LYS A 378 -3.86 -26.78 -7.45
C LYS A 378 -3.50 -28.12 -6.81
N LYS A 379 -2.26 -28.28 -6.32
CA LYS A 379 -1.84 -29.49 -5.60
C LYS A 379 -2.33 -29.53 -4.15
N SER A 380 -2.87 -28.42 -3.66
CA SER A 380 -3.51 -28.30 -2.33
C SER A 380 -4.61 -27.26 -2.33
N MET A 381 -5.49 -27.33 -1.34
CA MET A 381 -6.47 -26.27 -1.07
C MET A 381 -5.81 -25.15 -0.29
N ALA A 382 -6.10 -23.89 -0.65
CA ALA A 382 -5.57 -22.72 0.04
C ALA A 382 -6.04 -22.63 1.51
N GLY A 383 -5.24 -21.98 2.35
CA GLY A 383 -5.58 -21.59 3.71
C GLY A 383 -4.55 -21.96 4.76
N GLY A 384 -4.02 -23.19 4.77
CA GLY A 384 -3.08 -23.67 5.77
C GLY A 384 -1.61 -23.45 5.39
N ALA A 385 -0.71 -23.63 6.35
CA ALA A 385 0.74 -23.48 6.16
C ALA A 385 1.33 -24.46 5.13
N GLU A 386 0.68 -25.59 4.90
CA GLU A 386 1.05 -26.63 3.92
C GLU A 386 0.64 -26.29 2.48
N SER A 387 -0.06 -25.19 2.26
CA SER A 387 -0.44 -24.71 0.94
C SER A 387 0.35 -23.47 0.53
N TYR A 388 0.57 -23.27 -0.75
CA TYR A 388 1.16 -22.04 -1.28
C TYR A 388 0.43 -21.68 -2.58
N SER A 389 -0.58 -20.84 -2.48
CA SER A 389 -1.55 -20.58 -3.53
C SER A 389 -1.75 -19.09 -3.78
N ALA A 390 -2.17 -18.75 -5.00
CA ALA A 390 -2.64 -17.43 -5.42
C ALA A 390 -4.00 -17.58 -6.09
N TYR A 391 -4.82 -16.52 -6.12
CA TYR A 391 -6.17 -16.59 -6.69
C TYR A 391 -6.24 -16.31 -8.20
N GLY A 392 -5.10 -15.93 -8.81
CA GLY A 392 -4.95 -15.80 -10.25
C GLY A 392 -5.77 -14.69 -10.93
N PRO A 393 -5.75 -14.66 -12.29
CA PRO A 393 -6.35 -13.57 -13.05
C PRO A 393 -7.88 -13.49 -12.93
N SER A 394 -8.56 -14.60 -12.69
CA SER A 394 -10.02 -14.63 -12.65
C SER A 394 -10.58 -13.81 -11.50
N TRP A 395 -10.11 -14.05 -10.29
CA TRP A 395 -10.50 -13.29 -9.12
C TRP A 395 -9.88 -11.90 -9.09
N ALA A 396 -8.65 -11.74 -9.60
CA ALA A 396 -8.05 -10.41 -9.76
C ALA A 396 -8.90 -9.49 -10.65
N ASN A 397 -9.50 -10.03 -11.72
CA ASN A 397 -10.43 -9.30 -12.58
C ASN A 397 -11.71 -8.87 -11.84
N ALA A 398 -12.19 -9.69 -10.90
CA ALA A 398 -13.30 -9.31 -10.03
C ALA A 398 -12.88 -8.24 -9.00
N SER A 399 -11.71 -8.39 -8.39
CA SER A 399 -11.18 -7.47 -7.39
C SER A 399 -10.90 -6.07 -7.94
N ASN A 400 -10.47 -5.95 -9.20
CA ASN A 400 -10.22 -4.67 -9.86
C ASN A 400 -11.46 -4.01 -10.50
N THR A 401 -12.66 -4.56 -10.32
CA THR A 401 -13.87 -3.93 -10.85
C THR A 401 -13.90 -2.42 -10.53
N PRO A 402 -14.18 -1.53 -11.48
CA PRO A 402 -14.62 -1.76 -12.86
C PRO A 402 -13.48 -1.76 -13.88
N PHE A 403 -12.24 -1.64 -13.45
CA PHE A 403 -11.07 -1.39 -14.27
C PHE A 403 -10.56 -2.65 -14.96
N ARG A 404 -9.79 -2.45 -16.04
CA ARG A 404 -9.03 -3.49 -16.71
C ARG A 404 -7.58 -3.49 -16.24
N GLU A 405 -6.85 -4.56 -16.50
CA GLU A 405 -5.47 -4.81 -16.10
C GLU A 405 -5.29 -4.93 -14.59
N TYR A 406 -4.05 -5.14 -14.16
CA TYR A 406 -3.69 -5.62 -12.82
C TYR A 406 -2.37 -5.00 -12.38
N LYS A 407 -1.89 -5.38 -11.20
CA LYS A 407 -0.51 -5.22 -10.76
C LYS A 407 0.46 -5.42 -11.94
N HIS A 408 1.53 -4.69 -12.02
CA HIS A 408 2.48 -4.50 -13.12
C HIS A 408 2.07 -3.51 -14.22
N PHE A 409 0.79 -3.40 -14.53
CA PHE A 409 0.32 -2.50 -15.58
C PHE A 409 0.03 -1.11 -15.04
N VAL A 410 0.21 -0.08 -15.88
CA VAL A 410 -0.07 1.31 -15.52
C VAL A 410 -1.41 1.82 -16.05
N HIS A 411 -2.28 0.88 -16.45
CA HIS A 411 -3.71 1.10 -16.61
C HIS A 411 -4.39 1.26 -15.25
N GLU A 412 -5.63 1.77 -15.22
CA GLU A 412 -6.33 2.05 -13.95
C GLU A 412 -6.32 0.84 -13.02
N GLY A 413 -6.56 -0.39 -13.52
CA GLY A 413 -6.58 -1.59 -12.66
C GLY A 413 -5.24 -1.92 -11.99
N GLY A 414 -4.12 -1.42 -12.51
CA GLY A 414 -2.81 -1.62 -11.86
C GLY A 414 -2.42 -0.49 -10.91
N ILE A 415 -2.86 0.75 -11.18
CA ILE A 415 -2.39 1.94 -10.44
C ILE A 415 -3.45 2.67 -9.62
N ALA A 416 -4.73 2.55 -9.93
CA ALA A 416 -5.78 3.19 -9.14
C ALA A 416 -6.07 2.39 -7.87
N SER A 417 -5.96 3.03 -6.74
CA SER A 417 -6.25 2.42 -5.43
C SER A 417 -7.21 3.29 -4.61
N PRO A 418 -7.96 2.70 -3.69
CA PRO A 418 -8.56 3.43 -2.59
C PRO A 418 -7.52 4.22 -1.78
N LEU A 419 -7.87 5.45 -1.42
CA LEU A 419 -7.24 6.16 -0.31
C LEU A 419 -8.35 6.65 0.61
N ILE A 420 -8.24 6.33 1.88
CA ILE A 420 -9.09 6.86 2.95
C ILE A 420 -8.24 7.78 3.81
N VAL A 421 -8.73 8.99 4.07
CA VAL A 421 -8.08 9.95 4.96
C VAL A 421 -9.00 10.27 6.11
N HIS A 422 -8.56 10.00 7.32
CA HIS A 422 -9.33 10.22 8.53
C HIS A 422 -8.54 11.11 9.51
N TRP A 423 -9.10 12.27 9.87
CA TRP A 423 -8.50 13.19 10.86
C TRP A 423 -9.59 14.05 11.50
N PRO A 424 -10.23 13.60 12.57
CA PRO A 424 -11.42 14.25 13.14
C PRO A 424 -11.22 15.71 13.53
N ASN A 425 -10.06 16.08 14.09
CA ASN A 425 -9.80 17.46 14.49
C ASN A 425 -9.71 18.44 13.30
N SER A 426 -9.38 17.96 12.11
CA SER A 426 -9.13 18.82 10.94
C SER A 426 -10.18 18.67 9.84
N ILE A 427 -10.59 17.46 9.51
CA ILE A 427 -11.53 17.18 8.42
C ILE A 427 -12.95 17.34 8.94
N LYS A 428 -13.73 18.25 8.33
CA LYS A 428 -15.10 18.57 8.73
C LYS A 428 -16.14 17.74 7.98
N GLU A 429 -15.92 17.54 6.68
CA GLU A 429 -16.76 16.71 5.84
C GLU A 429 -16.52 15.24 6.18
N LYS A 430 -17.62 14.47 6.22
CA LYS A 430 -17.57 13.05 6.59
C LYS A 430 -18.18 12.19 5.52
N GLY A 431 -17.48 11.13 5.15
CA GLY A 431 -17.92 10.16 4.15
C GLY A 431 -17.93 10.69 2.71
N ASP A 432 -17.40 11.89 2.48
CA ASP A 432 -17.38 12.52 1.17
C ASP A 432 -16.32 11.89 0.25
N PHE A 433 -16.60 11.97 -1.05
CA PHE A 433 -15.64 11.62 -2.08
C PHE A 433 -14.75 12.81 -2.46
N ARG A 434 -13.52 12.49 -2.82
CA ARG A 434 -12.53 13.40 -3.44
C ARG A 434 -12.08 12.79 -4.76
N ASP A 435 -12.29 13.52 -5.84
CA ASP A 435 -11.99 13.08 -7.21
C ASP A 435 -10.75 13.78 -7.81
N GLU A 436 -10.06 14.60 -7.03
CA GLU A 436 -8.79 15.21 -7.43
C GLU A 436 -7.71 14.15 -7.65
N PRO A 437 -7.09 14.05 -8.85
CA PRO A 437 -6.02 13.12 -9.11
C PRO A 437 -4.83 13.33 -8.17
N SER A 438 -4.57 12.34 -7.33
CA SER A 438 -3.56 12.35 -6.28
C SER A 438 -2.66 11.11 -6.38
N HIS A 439 -1.47 11.16 -5.80
CA HIS A 439 -0.47 10.09 -5.93
C HIS A 439 0.24 9.82 -4.60
N LEU A 440 0.85 8.66 -4.45
CA LEU A 440 1.63 8.27 -3.26
C LEU A 440 2.66 9.31 -2.83
N ILE A 441 3.31 9.97 -3.82
CA ILE A 441 4.32 11.00 -3.52
C ILE A 441 3.77 12.16 -2.70
N ASP A 442 2.44 12.37 -2.70
CA ASP A 442 1.75 13.46 -2.02
C ASP A 442 1.64 13.23 -0.51
N ILE A 443 1.72 11.98 -0.09
CA ILE A 443 1.62 11.60 1.34
C ILE A 443 2.77 12.21 2.14
N MET A 444 4.01 12.13 1.63
CA MET A 444 5.15 12.74 2.31
C MET A 444 5.02 14.27 2.41
N ALA A 445 4.62 14.94 1.33
CA ALA A 445 4.41 16.38 1.33
C ALA A 445 3.31 16.79 2.34
N THR A 446 2.26 15.97 2.46
CA THR A 446 1.20 16.18 3.45
C THR A 446 1.73 16.00 4.88
N CYS A 447 2.49 14.93 5.14
CA CYS A 447 3.11 14.68 6.45
C CYS A 447 4.02 15.84 6.89
N ILE A 448 4.80 16.38 5.96
CA ILE A 448 5.68 17.54 6.21
C ILE A 448 4.84 18.76 6.61
N GLU A 449 3.81 19.10 5.86
CA GLU A 449 2.97 20.27 6.14
C GLU A 449 2.27 20.15 7.49
N VAL A 450 1.59 19.04 7.78
CA VAL A 450 0.81 18.89 9.01
C VAL A 450 1.67 18.78 10.27
N SER A 451 2.93 18.33 10.13
CA SER A 451 3.88 18.23 11.25
C SER A 451 4.66 19.52 11.49
N GLY A 452 4.63 20.46 10.55
CA GLY A 452 5.49 21.66 10.55
C GLY A 452 6.97 21.34 10.31
N ALA A 453 7.29 20.18 9.73
CA ALA A 453 8.66 19.83 9.34
C ALA A 453 9.11 20.60 8.10
N SER A 454 10.41 20.61 7.87
CA SER A 454 11.00 21.13 6.63
C SER A 454 11.70 20.00 5.88
N TYR A 455 11.48 19.92 4.57
CA TYR A 455 12.18 18.96 3.73
C TYR A 455 13.65 19.37 3.61
N PRO A 456 14.63 18.50 3.93
CA PRO A 456 16.03 18.89 3.97
C PRO A 456 16.65 18.94 2.58
N GLU A 457 17.52 19.94 2.33
CA GLU A 457 18.37 19.96 1.14
C GLU A 457 19.56 19.00 1.27
N LYS A 458 20.01 18.75 2.50
CA LYS A 458 21.11 17.83 2.83
C LYS A 458 20.75 16.99 4.03
N TYR A 459 21.08 15.70 3.99
CA TYR A 459 20.91 14.78 5.09
C TYR A 459 22.06 13.76 5.11
N ASN A 460 22.64 13.53 6.30
CA ASN A 460 23.78 12.61 6.50
C ASN A 460 24.91 12.79 5.45
N GLY A 461 25.21 14.05 5.09
CA GLY A 461 26.28 14.41 4.14
C GLY A 461 25.89 14.28 2.66
N ASN A 462 24.72 13.77 2.32
CA ASN A 462 24.23 13.62 0.96
C ASN A 462 23.35 14.81 0.55
N GLN A 463 23.44 15.22 -0.73
CA GLN A 463 22.49 16.16 -1.33
C GLN A 463 21.18 15.41 -1.59
N ILE A 464 20.05 15.94 -1.08
CA ILE A 464 18.76 15.28 -1.20
C ILE A 464 18.02 15.75 -2.45
N ILE A 465 17.42 14.80 -3.17
CA ILE A 465 16.58 15.08 -4.34
C ILE A 465 15.34 15.86 -3.88
N PRO A 466 15.00 16.99 -4.54
CA PRO A 466 13.80 17.75 -4.17
C PRO A 466 12.54 16.90 -4.26
N ILE A 467 11.61 17.09 -3.32
CA ILE A 467 10.34 16.39 -3.27
C ILE A 467 9.51 16.66 -4.54
N GLU A 468 8.83 15.64 -5.05
CA GLU A 468 7.97 15.72 -6.25
C GLU A 468 6.47 15.84 -5.87
N GLY A 469 6.09 15.40 -4.68
CA GLY A 469 4.72 15.40 -4.19
C GLY A 469 4.20 16.78 -3.80
N LEU A 470 2.88 16.94 -3.81
CA LEU A 470 2.15 18.10 -3.32
C LEU A 470 1.32 17.71 -2.09
N SER A 471 1.21 18.61 -1.12
CA SER A 471 0.35 18.33 0.03
C SER A 471 -1.13 18.15 -0.36
N LEU A 472 -1.77 17.17 0.25
CA LEU A 472 -3.20 16.89 0.06
C LEU A 472 -4.11 17.76 0.95
N THR A 473 -3.56 18.62 1.83
CA THR A 473 -4.38 19.46 2.72
C THR A 473 -5.39 20.33 1.97
N PRO A 474 -5.09 20.91 0.78
CA PRO A 474 -6.11 21.61 0.01
C PRO A 474 -7.26 20.68 -0.45
N VAL A 475 -6.95 19.41 -0.77
CA VAL A 475 -7.96 18.43 -1.20
C VAL A 475 -8.88 18.03 -0.04
N PHE A 476 -8.38 18.05 1.19
CA PHE A 476 -9.23 17.83 2.38
C PHE A 476 -10.35 18.88 2.47
N GLU A 477 -10.07 20.11 2.01
CA GLU A 477 -11.03 21.22 1.91
C GLU A 477 -11.74 21.29 0.54
N ASN A 478 -11.71 20.22 -0.25
CA ASN A 478 -12.30 20.14 -1.60
C ASN A 478 -11.74 21.19 -2.58
N LYS A 479 -10.45 21.51 -2.47
CA LYS A 479 -9.71 22.39 -3.39
C LYS A 479 -8.81 21.57 -4.28
N SER A 480 -8.59 22.04 -5.52
CA SER A 480 -7.72 21.35 -6.49
C SER A 480 -6.23 21.55 -6.21
N LEU A 481 -5.44 20.58 -6.62
CA LEU A 481 -3.97 20.67 -6.66
C LEU A 481 -3.51 21.38 -7.94
N LYS A 482 -2.48 22.22 -7.80
CA LYS A 482 -1.83 22.85 -8.96
C LYS A 482 -0.76 21.92 -9.53
N ARG A 483 -1.20 20.85 -10.20
CA ARG A 483 -0.34 19.85 -10.81
C ARG A 483 -0.50 19.83 -12.33
N GLU A 484 0.62 19.84 -13.05
CA GLU A 484 0.59 19.74 -14.51
C GLU A 484 0.28 18.31 -14.95
N ALA A 485 1.02 17.31 -14.45
CA ALA A 485 0.82 15.91 -14.81
C ALA A 485 1.36 14.95 -13.72
N LEU A 486 0.93 13.69 -13.80
CA LEU A 486 1.48 12.54 -13.11
C LEU A 486 2.06 11.56 -14.14
N TYR A 487 3.10 10.83 -13.77
CA TYR A 487 3.83 9.97 -14.67
C TYR A 487 4.07 8.59 -14.06
N TRP A 488 4.12 7.57 -14.91
CA TRP A 488 4.42 6.18 -14.54
C TRP A 488 5.35 5.53 -15.54
N GLU A 489 6.24 4.74 -15.05
CA GLU A 489 6.96 3.68 -15.74
C GLU A 489 7.07 2.48 -14.81
N HIS A 490 6.71 1.31 -15.30
CA HIS A 490 7.00 0.05 -14.62
C HIS A 490 7.17 -1.06 -15.65
N ASP A 491 8.36 -1.66 -15.67
CA ASP A 491 8.73 -2.76 -16.57
C ASP A 491 8.33 -2.52 -18.04
N GLY A 492 8.53 -1.27 -18.51
CA GLY A 492 8.23 -0.82 -19.87
C GLY A 492 6.80 -0.31 -20.09
N ASN A 493 5.87 -0.59 -19.17
CA ASN A 493 4.54 0.03 -19.19
C ASN A 493 4.67 1.52 -18.84
N ARG A 494 4.01 2.40 -19.58
CA ARG A 494 4.18 3.84 -19.47
C ARG A 494 2.85 4.57 -19.40
N ALA A 495 2.75 5.63 -18.59
CA ALA A 495 1.57 6.48 -18.59
C ALA A 495 1.87 7.93 -18.21
N VAL A 496 0.98 8.83 -18.69
CA VAL A 496 0.90 10.24 -18.28
C VAL A 496 -0.56 10.57 -17.99
N ARG A 497 -0.85 11.20 -16.86
CA ARG A 497 -2.16 11.74 -16.51
C ARG A 497 -2.07 13.26 -16.47
N MET A 498 -2.75 13.95 -17.40
CA MET A 498 -2.73 15.41 -17.52
C MET A 498 -4.16 15.95 -17.65
N GLY A 499 -4.64 16.65 -16.64
CA GLY A 499 -6.03 17.09 -16.59
C GLY A 499 -6.99 15.92 -16.78
N LYS A 500 -7.88 15.97 -17.76
CA LYS A 500 -8.80 14.87 -18.08
C LYS A 500 -8.18 13.75 -18.94
N TRP A 501 -6.98 13.95 -19.49
CA TRP A 501 -6.35 13.00 -20.39
C TRP A 501 -5.44 12.01 -19.67
N LYS A 502 -5.53 10.76 -20.03
CA LYS A 502 -4.53 9.73 -19.71
C LYS A 502 -4.00 9.12 -20.99
N LEU A 503 -2.68 9.20 -21.16
CA LEU A 503 -1.95 8.50 -22.21
C LEU A 503 -1.28 7.30 -21.58
N VAL A 504 -1.49 6.10 -22.11
CA VAL A 504 -0.96 4.85 -21.56
C VAL A 504 -0.44 3.95 -22.68
N SER A 505 0.57 3.14 -22.37
CA SER A 505 1.18 2.19 -23.29
C SER A 505 1.52 0.90 -22.55
N LYS A 506 1.17 -0.24 -23.14
CA LYS A 506 1.39 -1.57 -22.59
C LYS A 506 2.60 -2.22 -23.28
N ALA A 507 3.65 -2.49 -22.53
CA ALA A 507 4.87 -3.13 -23.03
C ALA A 507 4.85 -4.65 -22.95
N ILE A 508 4.12 -5.22 -21.96
CA ILE A 508 4.08 -6.65 -21.72
C ILE A 508 2.98 -7.29 -22.55
N LYS A 509 3.34 -8.19 -23.46
CA LYS A 509 2.39 -9.12 -24.09
C LYS A 509 1.99 -10.17 -23.05
N ASN A 510 0.71 -10.27 -22.80
CA ASN A 510 -0.11 -11.29 -22.11
C ASN A 510 0.51 -12.55 -21.44
N ASN A 511 1.81 -12.62 -21.16
CA ASN A 511 2.45 -13.73 -20.48
C ASN A 511 3.03 -13.26 -19.14
N TRP A 512 2.48 -13.76 -18.08
CA TRP A 512 2.81 -13.47 -16.67
C TRP A 512 4.15 -14.04 -16.20
N SER A 513 4.85 -14.80 -17.04
CA SER A 513 6.27 -15.11 -16.84
C SER A 513 7.12 -13.87 -17.12
N ALA A 514 6.76 -12.76 -16.48
CA ALA A 514 7.24 -11.40 -16.71
C ALA A 514 8.72 -11.16 -16.37
N TRP A 515 9.50 -12.21 -16.26
CA TRP A 515 10.94 -12.18 -16.18
C TRP A 515 11.60 -12.22 -17.58
N ASP A 516 10.80 -12.44 -18.62
CA ASP A 516 11.28 -12.46 -20.00
C ASP A 516 11.52 -11.04 -20.52
N LYS A 517 12.72 -10.82 -21.00
CA LYS A 517 13.24 -9.58 -21.58
C LYS A 517 12.26 -8.96 -22.57
N VAL A 518 11.81 -7.75 -22.29
CA VAL A 518 11.11 -6.92 -23.26
C VAL A 518 12.14 -6.35 -24.22
N ASP A 519 12.50 -7.11 -25.25
CA ASP A 519 13.57 -6.75 -26.19
C ASP A 519 13.15 -5.76 -27.28
N ASN A 520 11.86 -5.37 -27.40
CA ASN A 520 11.38 -4.48 -28.46
C ASN A 520 10.32 -3.49 -27.97
N LEU A 521 10.76 -2.29 -27.62
CA LEU A 521 9.91 -1.12 -27.38
C LEU A 521 9.25 -0.56 -28.66
N GLU A 522 9.56 -1.09 -29.85
CA GLU A 522 9.06 -0.58 -31.15
C GLU A 522 7.58 -0.88 -31.43
N THR A 523 6.93 -1.74 -30.64
CA THR A 523 5.51 -2.10 -30.84
C THR A 523 4.56 -1.35 -29.92
N ASP A 524 5.05 -0.42 -29.10
CA ASP A 524 4.28 0.31 -28.11
C ASP A 524 3.37 1.34 -28.77
N GLN A 525 2.12 0.96 -28.94
CA GLN A 525 1.10 1.92 -29.34
C GLN A 525 0.59 2.65 -28.08
N TRP A 526 0.62 3.97 -28.15
CA TRP A 526 -0.03 4.80 -27.17
C TRP A 526 -1.56 4.73 -27.33
N GLU A 527 -2.25 4.53 -26.22
CA GLU A 527 -3.70 4.68 -26.08
C GLU A 527 -4.00 5.98 -25.32
N LEU A 528 -4.99 6.74 -25.78
CA LEU A 528 -5.41 8.01 -25.16
C LEU A 528 -6.85 7.90 -24.67
N PHE A 529 -7.09 8.26 -23.41
CA PHE A 529 -8.41 8.20 -22.81
C PHE A 529 -8.84 9.53 -22.18
N ASP A 530 -10.14 9.85 -22.28
CA ASP A 530 -10.78 10.96 -21.56
C ASP A 530 -11.33 10.40 -20.22
N MET A 531 -10.58 10.60 -19.13
CA MET A 531 -10.86 10.02 -17.82
C MET A 531 -12.12 10.57 -17.13
N GLU A 532 -12.67 11.67 -17.59
CA GLU A 532 -13.96 12.18 -17.13
C GLU A 532 -15.13 11.39 -17.71
N LYS A 533 -14.97 10.86 -18.93
CA LYS A 533 -15.99 10.13 -19.67
C LYS A 533 -15.79 8.61 -19.64
N ASP A 534 -14.54 8.18 -19.61
CA ASP A 534 -14.15 6.78 -19.78
C ASP A 534 -12.95 6.43 -18.88
N ARG A 535 -13.22 6.33 -17.58
CA ARG A 535 -12.18 5.93 -16.62
C ARG A 535 -11.86 4.42 -16.68
N THR A 536 -12.69 3.64 -17.34
CA THR A 536 -12.46 2.21 -17.57
C THR A 536 -11.57 1.90 -18.76
N GLU A 537 -11.10 2.95 -19.46
CA GLU A 537 -10.12 2.88 -20.55
C GLU A 537 -10.57 1.97 -21.72
N LEU A 538 -11.81 2.16 -22.20
CA LEU A 538 -12.40 1.33 -23.24
C LEU A 538 -12.37 2.00 -24.62
N ASN A 539 -12.38 3.34 -24.68
CA ASN A 539 -12.50 4.13 -25.91
C ASN A 539 -11.19 4.85 -26.23
N ASN A 540 -10.31 4.19 -26.96
CA ASN A 540 -9.02 4.75 -27.35
C ASN A 540 -9.17 5.89 -28.38
N LEU A 541 -8.90 7.12 -27.96
CA LEU A 541 -9.01 8.35 -28.73
C LEU A 541 -7.68 8.77 -29.41
N SER A 542 -6.66 7.94 -29.39
CA SER A 542 -5.31 8.30 -29.89
C SER A 542 -5.32 8.73 -31.36
N LYS A 543 -6.18 8.13 -32.20
CA LYS A 543 -6.33 8.48 -33.63
C LYS A 543 -7.07 9.80 -33.84
N GLU A 544 -7.97 10.17 -32.92
CA GLU A 544 -8.76 11.40 -33.00
C GLU A 544 -7.98 12.63 -32.52
N TYR A 545 -7.05 12.43 -31.57
CA TYR A 545 -6.26 13.50 -30.94
C TYR A 545 -4.74 13.27 -31.05
N PRO A 546 -4.17 13.14 -32.26
CA PRO A 546 -2.75 12.81 -32.46
C PRO A 546 -1.79 13.86 -31.88
N GLU A 547 -2.16 15.16 -31.91
CA GLU A 547 -1.33 16.21 -31.32
C GLU A 547 -1.30 16.13 -29.78
N GLN A 548 -2.40 15.70 -29.15
CA GLN A 548 -2.44 15.46 -27.71
C GLN A 548 -1.56 14.27 -27.32
N VAL A 549 -1.60 13.18 -28.09
CA VAL A 549 -0.70 12.03 -27.94
C VAL A 549 0.75 12.45 -28.01
N LYS A 550 1.13 13.18 -29.07
CA LYS A 550 2.50 13.66 -29.27
C LYS A 550 2.98 14.55 -28.13
N LYS A 551 2.14 15.49 -27.69
CA LYS A 551 2.45 16.37 -26.56
C LYS A 551 2.75 15.55 -25.29
N MET A 552 1.85 14.64 -24.92
CA MET A 552 1.97 13.87 -23.68
C MET A 552 3.12 12.85 -23.74
N ALA A 553 3.38 12.25 -24.90
CA ALA A 553 4.53 11.38 -25.11
C ALA A 553 5.86 12.12 -24.89
N LEU A 554 6.00 13.35 -25.44
CA LEU A 554 7.18 14.19 -25.19
C LEU A 554 7.33 14.60 -23.72
N MET A 555 6.23 14.84 -23.03
CA MET A 555 6.25 15.11 -21.58
C MET A 555 6.77 13.87 -20.81
N TRP A 556 6.28 12.68 -21.16
CA TRP A 556 6.75 11.43 -20.57
C TRP A 556 8.24 11.21 -20.81
N ASP A 557 8.71 11.38 -22.05
CA ASP A 557 10.13 11.23 -22.39
C ASP A 557 11.03 12.18 -21.59
N SER A 558 10.59 13.43 -21.42
CA SER A 558 11.31 14.42 -20.62
C SER A 558 11.39 14.01 -19.14
N TRP A 559 10.26 13.58 -18.57
CA TRP A 559 10.21 13.08 -17.21
C TRP A 559 11.07 11.81 -17.02
N ALA A 560 10.97 10.85 -17.93
CA ALA A 560 11.70 9.60 -17.84
C ALA A 560 13.22 9.80 -17.87
N LYS A 561 13.72 10.74 -18.69
CA LYS A 561 15.13 11.14 -18.70
C LYS A 561 15.53 11.85 -17.40
N LYS A 562 14.69 12.75 -16.89
CA LYS A 562 14.94 13.49 -15.63
C LYS A 562 15.05 12.55 -14.44
N THR A 563 14.19 11.55 -14.36
CA THR A 563 14.10 10.63 -13.23
C THR A 563 15.02 9.42 -13.33
N GLY A 564 15.64 9.19 -14.50
CA GLY A 564 16.48 8.02 -14.78
C GLY A 564 15.68 6.76 -15.15
N ALA A 565 14.37 6.88 -15.40
CA ALA A 565 13.58 5.78 -15.96
C ALA A 565 14.04 5.40 -17.36
N LEU A 566 14.70 6.33 -18.09
CA LEU A 566 15.41 6.10 -19.33
C LEU A 566 16.88 6.58 -19.23
N PRO A 567 17.85 5.87 -19.87
CA PRO A 567 17.65 4.58 -20.56
C PRO A 567 17.33 3.46 -19.57
N ARG A 568 16.43 2.58 -19.97
CA ARG A 568 16.10 1.41 -19.17
C ARG A 568 17.27 0.42 -19.20
N PRO A 569 17.66 -0.19 -18.07
CA PRO A 569 18.66 -1.26 -18.05
C PRO A 569 18.14 -2.50 -18.79
N ASN A 570 19.04 -3.22 -19.45
CA ASN A 570 18.75 -4.48 -20.15
C ASN A 570 18.39 -5.61 -19.18
#